data_a4baa9134a8e9ae937fd985bfb9bdecc
#
_entry.id   a4baa9134a8e9ae937fd985bfb9bdecc
#
_cell.length_a   1.000
_cell.length_b   1.000
_cell.length_c   1.000
_cell.angle_alpha   90.00
_cell.angle_beta   90.00
_cell.angle_gamma   90.00
#
_symmetry.space_group_name_H-M   'P 1'
#
loop_
_entity.id
_entity.type
_entity.pdbx_description
1 polymer ?
#
loop_
_entity_poly.entity_id
_entity_poly.type
_entity_poly.pdbx_seq_one_letter_code
_entity_poly.pdbx_strand_id
1 'polypeptide(L)'
;MADLFSTEPRQPLAEALRPKTLDDVIGQRHLLGPGKPLRLAFESGQPHSMILWGPPGVGKTTLARLTANAYECEFIALSAVFSGVKDIRAAMEQAQHNLDMGKHTILFVDEIHRFNKSQQDALLPYAESGLVTLIGATTENPSFEVNSALLSRSQVYVLKSFDEAELRQLVDKARAKVLTHLVFDDAAIDTLIGYADGDGRRLLNLLEQTSTAANAAKTNQITPEFIQNALTLNARRFDKGGDNFYDQISALHKSVRGSNPDAALYWLCRMLDGGADAKYLSRRIVRMAWEDIGLADPRAIQLANDAAATFERLGSPEGDLALGQAVIYLAIAAKSNAGYNAFNEAMAFVKKDKSREVPVHLRNAPTRLMKELGYGHEYRYAHDEPHAYAAGETYLPDDMREPGWYRPVPRGLESKVIDKLAFLRKLDEDAGKS
;
A
#
# COMPACT_ATOMS: atom_id res chain seq x y z
N MET A 1 -38.86 -40.82 7.40
CA MET A 1 -38.24 -40.86 6.07
C MET A 1 -37.31 -39.64 6.03
N ALA A 2 -35.99 -39.90 6.17
CA ALA A 2 -34.99 -38.84 6.05
C ALA A 2 -34.97 -38.41 4.59
N ASP A 3 -35.04 -37.11 4.37
CA ASP A 3 -35.04 -36.46 3.06
C ASP A 3 -33.70 -36.72 2.35
N LEU A 4 -33.74 -37.57 1.32
CA LEU A 4 -32.56 -38.04 0.57
C LEU A 4 -31.93 -36.90 -0.32
N PHE A 5 -32.46 -35.69 -0.27
CA PHE A 5 -32.04 -34.58 -1.11
C PHE A 5 -31.66 -33.31 -0.35
N SER A 6 -31.64 -33.28 0.97
CA SER A 6 -31.13 -32.14 1.73
C SER A 6 -29.59 -32.24 1.88
N THR A 7 -28.85 -31.91 0.83
CA THR A 7 -27.45 -31.51 0.98
C THR A 7 -27.43 -30.11 1.54
N GLU A 8 -27.32 -29.98 2.88
CA GLU A 8 -26.95 -28.68 3.45
C GLU A 8 -25.67 -28.19 2.77
N PRO A 9 -25.62 -26.94 2.32
CA PRO A 9 -24.42 -26.42 1.68
C PRO A 9 -23.26 -26.53 2.69
N ARG A 10 -22.19 -27.25 2.31
CA ARG A 10 -21.02 -27.45 3.15
C ARG A 10 -20.40 -26.08 3.46
N GLN A 11 -20.48 -25.68 4.72
CA GLN A 11 -19.94 -24.40 5.17
C GLN A 11 -18.40 -24.41 5.00
N PRO A 12 -17.79 -23.40 4.34
CA PRO A 12 -16.34 -23.30 4.19
C PRO A 12 -15.64 -23.32 5.56
N LEU A 13 -14.47 -23.94 5.63
CA LEU A 13 -13.70 -24.10 6.88
C LEU A 13 -13.41 -22.75 7.55
N ALA A 14 -13.13 -21.72 6.75
CA ALA A 14 -12.90 -20.35 7.23
C ALA A 14 -14.13 -19.75 7.95
N GLU A 15 -15.34 -20.11 7.55
CA GLU A 15 -16.58 -19.67 8.23
C GLU A 15 -16.87 -20.51 9.46
N ALA A 16 -16.69 -21.83 9.36
CA ALA A 16 -16.91 -22.76 10.47
C ALA A 16 -15.99 -22.48 11.69
N LEU A 17 -14.78 -21.99 11.44
CA LEU A 17 -13.79 -21.68 12.46
C LEU A 17 -13.73 -20.19 12.84
N ARG A 18 -14.62 -19.36 12.30
CA ARG A 18 -14.66 -17.93 12.59
C ARG A 18 -14.79 -17.71 14.11
N PRO A 19 -13.93 -16.88 14.72
CA PRO A 19 -14.05 -16.51 16.13
C PRO A 19 -15.43 -15.93 16.46
N LYS A 20 -15.97 -16.32 17.59
CA LYS A 20 -17.26 -15.82 18.12
C LYS A 20 -17.07 -14.80 19.23
N THR A 21 -15.93 -14.83 19.91
CA THR A 21 -15.54 -13.91 20.98
C THR A 21 -14.14 -13.35 20.69
N LEU A 22 -13.75 -12.28 21.40
CA LEU A 22 -12.40 -11.70 21.28
C LEU A 22 -11.31 -12.69 21.71
N ASP A 23 -11.60 -13.50 22.72
CA ASP A 23 -10.64 -14.48 23.26
C ASP A 23 -10.43 -15.67 22.31
N ASP A 24 -11.36 -15.88 21.36
CA ASP A 24 -11.21 -16.88 20.30
C ASP A 24 -10.28 -16.41 19.16
N VAL A 25 -9.95 -15.12 19.11
CA VAL A 25 -9.12 -14.55 18.04
C VAL A 25 -7.69 -14.98 18.23
N ILE A 26 -7.15 -15.67 17.23
CA ILE A 26 -5.73 -15.99 17.18
C ILE A 26 -4.97 -14.78 16.62
N GLY A 27 -3.81 -14.49 17.22
CA GLY A 27 -2.96 -13.38 16.79
C GLY A 27 -3.41 -12.01 17.26
N GLN A 28 -2.85 -10.97 16.64
CA GLN A 28 -3.15 -9.55 16.90
C GLN A 28 -3.00 -9.13 18.37
N ARG A 29 -2.11 -9.78 19.14
CA ARG A 29 -1.93 -9.52 20.58
C ARG A 29 -1.57 -8.08 20.91
N HIS A 30 -0.91 -7.38 19.99
CA HIS A 30 -0.58 -5.96 20.13
C HIS A 30 -1.80 -5.03 20.11
N LEU A 31 -2.96 -5.51 19.58
CA LEU A 31 -4.23 -4.79 19.55
C LEU A 31 -5.25 -5.35 20.56
N LEU A 32 -5.27 -6.67 20.72
CA LEU A 32 -6.31 -7.41 21.46
C LEU A 32 -5.85 -7.97 22.80
N GLY A 33 -4.55 -7.86 23.13
CA GLY A 33 -4.05 -8.26 24.45
C GLY A 33 -4.65 -7.41 25.58
N PRO A 34 -4.56 -7.85 26.85
CA PRO A 34 -5.06 -7.09 28.00
C PRO A 34 -4.50 -5.66 28.02
N GLY A 35 -5.37 -4.66 28.17
CA GLY A 35 -5.01 -3.24 28.19
C GLY A 35 -4.56 -2.67 26.85
N LYS A 36 -4.74 -3.38 25.75
CA LYS A 36 -4.37 -2.91 24.40
C LYS A 36 -5.52 -2.09 23.76
N PRO A 37 -5.19 -1.19 22.80
CA PRO A 37 -6.13 -0.17 22.35
C PRO A 37 -7.46 -0.71 21.82
N LEU A 38 -7.43 -1.73 20.97
CA LEU A 38 -8.66 -2.27 20.39
C LEU A 38 -9.47 -3.07 21.43
N ARG A 39 -8.79 -3.79 22.34
CA ARG A 39 -9.46 -4.48 23.44
C ARG A 39 -10.15 -3.50 24.39
N LEU A 40 -9.48 -2.43 24.78
CA LEU A 40 -10.08 -1.38 25.62
C LEU A 40 -11.30 -0.74 24.93
N ALA A 41 -11.23 -0.54 23.64
CA ALA A 41 -12.37 -0.05 22.87
C ALA A 41 -13.56 -1.00 22.95
N PHE A 42 -13.35 -2.31 22.80
CA PHE A 42 -14.41 -3.32 22.98
C PHE A 42 -14.98 -3.33 24.41
N GLU A 43 -14.12 -3.21 25.41
CA GLU A 43 -14.51 -3.23 26.83
C GLU A 43 -15.23 -1.94 27.26
N SER A 44 -15.02 -0.81 26.55
CA SER A 44 -15.70 0.46 26.82
C SER A 44 -17.20 0.45 26.52
N GLY A 45 -17.69 -0.53 25.77
CA GLY A 45 -19.09 -0.62 25.35
C GLY A 45 -19.53 0.45 24.34
N GLN A 46 -18.61 1.25 23.79
CA GLN A 46 -18.91 2.29 22.82
C GLN A 46 -18.21 2.03 21.50
N PRO A 47 -18.96 1.69 20.42
CA PRO A 47 -18.37 1.52 19.10
C PRO A 47 -17.87 2.88 18.58
N HIS A 48 -16.70 2.89 17.96
CA HIS A 48 -16.15 4.05 17.28
C HIS A 48 -15.74 3.70 15.84
N SER A 49 -15.74 4.71 14.98
CA SER A 49 -15.30 4.52 13.59
C SER A 49 -13.82 4.19 13.51
N MET A 50 -13.47 3.20 12.69
CA MET A 50 -12.10 2.71 12.57
C MET A 50 -11.74 2.24 11.16
N ILE A 51 -10.45 2.26 10.87
CA ILE A 51 -9.86 1.66 9.68
C ILE A 51 -8.98 0.50 10.10
N LEU A 52 -9.32 -0.71 9.65
CA LEU A 52 -8.54 -1.93 9.84
C LEU A 52 -7.59 -2.09 8.66
N TRP A 53 -6.31 -1.79 8.87
CA TRP A 53 -5.29 -1.88 7.84
C TRP A 53 -4.37 -3.07 8.07
N GLY A 54 -4.11 -3.85 7.03
CA GLY A 54 -3.16 -4.96 7.09
C GLY A 54 -3.31 -5.94 5.92
N PRO A 55 -2.41 -6.93 5.81
CA PRO A 55 -2.38 -7.90 4.73
C PRO A 55 -3.70 -8.67 4.57
N PRO A 56 -3.92 -9.41 3.47
CA PRO A 56 -5.08 -10.29 3.33
C PRO A 56 -5.06 -11.41 4.37
N GLY A 57 -6.24 -11.94 4.71
CA GLY A 57 -6.39 -13.11 5.57
C GLY A 57 -6.10 -12.94 7.06
N VAL A 58 -5.75 -11.74 7.55
CA VAL A 58 -5.39 -11.48 8.96
C VAL A 58 -6.57 -11.22 9.90
N GLY A 59 -7.81 -11.33 9.40
CA GLY A 59 -9.01 -11.27 10.24
C GLY A 59 -9.74 -9.92 10.27
N LYS A 60 -9.50 -8.97 9.35
CA LYS A 60 -10.18 -7.66 9.29
C LYS A 60 -11.71 -7.76 9.35
N THR A 61 -12.31 -8.54 8.45
CA THR A 61 -13.76 -8.79 8.41
C THR A 61 -14.26 -9.51 9.68
N THR A 62 -13.45 -10.39 10.25
CA THR A 62 -13.78 -11.09 11.49
C THR A 62 -13.85 -10.12 12.67
N LEU A 63 -12.89 -9.22 12.81
CA LEU A 63 -12.89 -8.19 13.85
C LEU A 63 -14.08 -7.23 13.70
N ALA A 64 -14.41 -6.82 12.48
CA ALA A 64 -15.57 -5.98 12.23
C ALA A 64 -16.89 -6.64 12.68
N ARG A 65 -17.07 -7.93 12.39
CA ARG A 65 -18.23 -8.70 12.84
C ARG A 65 -18.27 -8.90 14.36
N LEU A 66 -17.11 -9.16 14.98
CA LEU A 66 -17.00 -9.26 16.43
C LEU A 66 -17.36 -7.92 17.10
N THR A 67 -16.98 -6.79 16.51
CA THR A 67 -17.40 -5.46 16.97
C THR A 67 -18.91 -5.33 16.97
N ALA A 68 -19.57 -5.69 15.87
CA ALA A 68 -21.01 -5.61 15.78
C ALA A 68 -21.72 -6.51 16.82
N ASN A 69 -21.23 -7.73 17.01
CA ASN A 69 -21.80 -8.65 18.01
C ASN A 69 -21.59 -8.16 19.45
N ALA A 70 -20.40 -7.61 19.74
CA ALA A 70 -20.08 -7.13 21.10
C ALA A 70 -20.94 -5.94 21.53
N TYR A 71 -21.40 -5.13 20.57
CA TYR A 71 -22.24 -3.94 20.85
C TYR A 71 -23.71 -4.13 20.46
N GLU A 72 -24.12 -5.35 20.11
CA GLU A 72 -25.50 -5.67 19.68
C GLU A 72 -25.99 -4.78 18.53
N CYS A 73 -25.05 -4.39 17.64
CA CYS A 73 -25.32 -3.55 16.48
C CYS A 73 -25.75 -4.37 15.27
N GLU A 74 -26.62 -3.80 14.44
CA GLU A 74 -26.88 -4.34 13.09
C GLU A 74 -25.62 -4.17 12.21
N PHE A 75 -25.31 -5.20 11.41
CA PHE A 75 -24.10 -5.24 10.58
C PHE A 75 -24.45 -5.16 9.11
N ILE A 76 -24.10 -4.04 8.46
CA ILE A 76 -24.24 -3.87 7.02
C ILE A 76 -22.85 -3.93 6.39
N ALA A 77 -22.65 -4.82 5.41
CA ALA A 77 -21.39 -4.99 4.71
C ALA A 77 -21.49 -4.50 3.26
N LEU A 78 -20.60 -3.62 2.86
CA LEU A 78 -20.39 -3.19 1.48
C LEU A 78 -19.01 -3.65 1.01
N SER A 79 -18.92 -4.11 -0.23
CA SER A 79 -17.64 -4.35 -0.89
C SER A 79 -17.35 -3.19 -1.84
N ALA A 80 -16.32 -2.42 -1.59
CA ALA A 80 -15.98 -1.29 -2.45
C ALA A 80 -15.60 -1.69 -3.89
N VAL A 81 -15.35 -2.98 -4.13
CA VAL A 81 -15.11 -3.53 -5.48
C VAL A 81 -16.40 -3.61 -6.29
N PHE A 82 -17.54 -3.92 -5.64
CA PHE A 82 -18.82 -4.19 -6.32
C PHE A 82 -19.89 -3.13 -6.03
N SER A 83 -19.73 -2.34 -4.96
CA SER A 83 -20.74 -1.39 -4.50
C SER A 83 -20.53 0.00 -5.11
N GLY A 84 -21.66 0.65 -5.49
CA GLY A 84 -21.68 2.01 -5.98
C GLY A 84 -22.40 2.98 -5.03
N VAL A 85 -22.62 4.22 -5.48
CA VAL A 85 -23.32 5.26 -4.70
C VAL A 85 -24.77 4.83 -4.35
N LYS A 86 -25.42 4.03 -5.21
CA LYS A 86 -26.76 3.49 -4.94
C LYS A 86 -26.75 2.55 -3.74
N ASP A 87 -25.74 1.68 -3.64
CA ASP A 87 -25.63 0.72 -2.54
C ASP A 87 -25.32 1.42 -1.23
N ILE A 88 -24.50 2.49 -1.28
CA ILE A 88 -24.25 3.35 -0.11
C ILE A 88 -25.54 3.97 0.37
N ARG A 89 -26.40 4.53 -0.53
CA ARG A 89 -27.67 5.12 -0.14
C ARG A 89 -28.62 4.08 0.46
N ALA A 90 -28.75 2.91 -0.16
CA ALA A 90 -29.58 1.84 0.37
C ALA A 90 -29.13 1.39 1.76
N ALA A 91 -27.81 1.31 1.99
CA ALA A 91 -27.24 1.00 3.30
C ALA A 91 -27.59 2.08 4.35
N MET A 92 -27.60 3.37 3.96
CA MET A 92 -27.99 4.47 4.85
C MET A 92 -29.48 4.46 5.17
N GLU A 93 -30.34 4.17 4.18
CA GLU A 93 -31.78 4.00 4.40
C GLU A 93 -32.06 2.85 5.38
N GLN A 94 -31.35 1.74 5.21
CA GLN A 94 -31.44 0.62 6.14
C GLN A 94 -30.95 0.99 7.54
N ALA A 95 -29.84 1.73 7.65
CA ALA A 95 -29.31 2.20 8.93
C ALA A 95 -30.32 3.17 9.63
N GLN A 96 -30.99 4.03 8.88
CA GLN A 96 -32.05 4.88 9.43
C GLN A 96 -33.22 4.06 9.97
N HIS A 97 -33.64 3.06 9.21
CA HIS A 97 -34.71 2.15 9.68
C HIS A 97 -34.30 1.39 10.96
N ASN A 98 -33.05 0.92 11.02
CA ASN A 98 -32.53 0.26 12.23
C ASN A 98 -32.54 1.22 13.43
N LEU A 99 -32.13 2.49 13.22
CA LEU A 99 -32.13 3.51 14.27
C LEU A 99 -33.55 3.81 14.78
N ASP A 100 -34.53 3.88 13.88
CA ASP A 100 -35.96 4.08 14.22
C ASP A 100 -36.51 2.92 15.06
N MET A 101 -35.89 1.72 14.93
CA MET A 101 -36.18 0.54 15.76
C MET A 101 -35.31 0.48 17.04
N GLY A 102 -34.51 1.51 17.34
CA GLY A 102 -33.64 1.57 18.52
C GLY A 102 -32.35 0.77 18.41
N LYS A 103 -31.94 0.40 17.19
CA LYS A 103 -30.72 -0.37 16.95
C LYS A 103 -29.66 0.47 16.25
N HIS A 104 -28.44 0.44 16.77
CA HIS A 104 -27.28 1.05 16.09
C HIS A 104 -26.80 0.19 14.92
N THR A 105 -26.17 0.83 13.94
CA THR A 105 -25.65 0.15 12.75
C THR A 105 -24.15 0.32 12.62
N ILE A 106 -23.43 -0.79 12.43
CA ILE A 106 -22.05 -0.80 11.97
C ILE A 106 -22.07 -0.99 10.45
N LEU A 107 -21.53 0.00 9.74
CA LEU A 107 -21.27 -0.09 8.32
C LEU A 107 -19.85 -0.58 8.09
N PHE A 108 -19.69 -1.80 7.60
CA PHE A 108 -18.41 -2.35 7.20
C PHE A 108 -18.18 -2.15 5.70
N VAL A 109 -17.07 -1.51 5.33
CA VAL A 109 -16.66 -1.30 3.94
C VAL A 109 -15.37 -2.08 3.69
N ASP A 110 -15.51 -3.21 2.98
CA ASP A 110 -14.34 -4.01 2.59
C ASP A 110 -13.62 -3.37 1.40
N GLU A 111 -12.28 -3.36 1.45
CA GLU A 111 -11.39 -2.74 0.46
C GLU A 111 -11.73 -1.26 0.20
N ILE A 112 -11.93 -0.47 1.27
CA ILE A 112 -12.39 0.93 1.22
C ILE A 112 -11.55 1.81 0.28
N HIS A 113 -10.28 1.47 0.06
CA HIS A 113 -9.39 2.15 -0.90
C HIS A 113 -9.86 2.04 -2.37
N ARG A 114 -10.78 1.12 -2.69
CA ARG A 114 -11.38 0.99 -4.03
C ARG A 114 -12.49 2.00 -4.28
N PHE A 115 -13.05 2.59 -3.24
CA PHE A 115 -13.98 3.71 -3.41
C PHE A 115 -13.23 4.95 -3.89
N ASN A 116 -13.77 5.61 -4.92
CA ASN A 116 -13.27 6.91 -5.33
C ASN A 116 -13.57 7.99 -4.27
N LYS A 117 -12.96 9.17 -4.44
CA LYS A 117 -13.09 10.27 -3.48
C LYS A 117 -14.55 10.65 -3.20
N SER A 118 -15.39 10.73 -4.23
CA SER A 118 -16.80 11.10 -4.07
C SER A 118 -17.61 10.04 -3.32
N GLN A 119 -17.26 8.76 -3.47
CA GLN A 119 -17.89 7.67 -2.72
C GLN A 119 -17.46 7.68 -1.25
N GLN A 120 -16.18 7.96 -0.99
CA GLN A 120 -15.67 8.13 0.37
C GLN A 120 -16.29 9.36 1.05
N ASP A 121 -16.42 10.49 0.33
CA ASP A 121 -17.07 11.71 0.82
C ASP A 121 -18.56 11.48 1.13
N ALA A 122 -19.24 10.62 0.38
CA ALA A 122 -20.65 10.27 0.62
C ALA A 122 -20.88 9.54 1.96
N LEU A 123 -19.87 8.95 2.57
CA LEU A 123 -19.97 8.28 3.88
C LEU A 123 -19.84 9.27 5.05
N LEU A 124 -19.19 10.42 4.84
CA LEU A 124 -18.84 11.38 5.90
C LEU A 124 -20.06 11.89 6.69
N PRO A 125 -21.15 12.39 6.06
CA PRO A 125 -22.27 12.93 6.80
C PRO A 125 -22.92 11.93 7.75
N TYR A 126 -22.94 10.67 7.37
CA TYR A 126 -23.56 9.59 8.15
C TYR A 126 -22.67 9.09 9.30
N ALA A 127 -21.37 9.11 9.10
CA ALA A 127 -20.40 8.85 10.18
C ALA A 127 -20.35 10.03 11.18
N GLU A 128 -20.45 11.27 10.70
CA GLU A 128 -20.51 12.49 11.53
C GLU A 128 -21.78 12.60 12.36
N SER A 129 -22.92 12.27 11.78
CA SER A 129 -24.21 12.28 12.50
C SER A 129 -24.35 11.13 13.51
N GLY A 130 -23.46 10.14 13.47
CA GLY A 130 -23.56 8.93 14.27
C GLY A 130 -24.65 7.94 13.82
N LEU A 131 -25.23 8.14 12.62
CA LEU A 131 -26.19 7.20 12.03
C LEU A 131 -25.55 5.83 11.85
N VAL A 132 -24.28 5.79 11.47
CA VAL A 132 -23.49 4.57 11.37
C VAL A 132 -22.14 4.72 12.07
N THR A 133 -21.66 3.62 12.67
CA THR A 133 -20.25 3.48 13.02
C THR A 133 -19.53 2.86 11.82
N LEU A 134 -18.59 3.59 11.22
CA LEU A 134 -17.87 3.14 10.04
C LEU A 134 -16.68 2.25 10.42
N ILE A 135 -16.61 1.07 9.85
CA ILE A 135 -15.43 0.21 9.90
C ILE A 135 -14.93 -0.03 8.47
N GLY A 136 -13.87 0.64 8.08
CA GLY A 136 -13.20 0.42 6.80
C GLY A 136 -12.14 -0.67 6.92
N ALA A 137 -12.04 -1.56 5.94
CA ALA A 137 -10.94 -2.51 5.81
C ALA A 137 -10.14 -2.21 4.54
N THR A 138 -8.82 -2.31 4.65
CA THR A 138 -7.92 -2.07 3.51
C THR A 138 -6.64 -2.87 3.63
N THR A 139 -6.08 -3.28 2.48
CA THR A 139 -4.74 -3.85 2.36
C THR A 139 -3.70 -2.77 1.99
N GLU A 140 -4.15 -1.63 1.47
CA GLU A 140 -3.28 -0.52 1.07
C GLU A 140 -3.12 0.49 2.21
N ASN A 141 -2.02 1.26 2.18
CA ASN A 141 -1.75 2.25 3.22
C ASN A 141 -2.85 3.34 3.22
N PRO A 142 -3.64 3.44 4.30
CA PRO A 142 -4.77 4.36 4.35
C PRO A 142 -4.36 5.84 4.23
N SER A 143 -3.13 6.19 4.58
CA SER A 143 -2.65 7.58 4.46
C SER A 143 -2.57 8.07 3.01
N PHE A 144 -2.54 7.18 2.03
CA PHE A 144 -2.50 7.53 0.60
C PHE A 144 -3.84 7.31 -0.09
N GLU A 145 -4.64 6.35 0.38
CA GLU A 145 -5.79 5.83 -0.35
C GLU A 145 -7.14 6.23 0.28
N VAL A 146 -7.15 6.56 1.57
CA VAL A 146 -8.36 7.01 2.27
C VAL A 146 -8.30 8.52 2.43
N ASN A 147 -9.43 9.20 2.16
CA ASN A 147 -9.45 10.66 2.28
C ASN A 147 -9.18 11.13 3.72
N SER A 148 -8.56 12.32 3.82
CA SER A 148 -8.14 12.86 5.12
C SER A 148 -9.31 13.14 6.06
N ALA A 149 -10.51 13.41 5.53
CA ALA A 149 -11.69 13.68 6.31
C ALA A 149 -12.21 12.41 7.02
N LEU A 150 -12.19 11.25 6.35
CA LEU A 150 -12.51 9.96 6.99
C LEU A 150 -11.43 9.56 8.00
N LEU A 151 -10.14 9.75 7.64
CA LEU A 151 -9.03 9.42 8.55
C LEU A 151 -9.04 10.24 9.83
N SER A 152 -9.39 11.52 9.76
CA SER A 152 -9.47 12.39 10.94
C SER A 152 -10.56 11.98 11.93
N ARG A 153 -11.54 11.18 11.48
CA ARG A 153 -12.71 10.71 12.25
C ARG A 153 -12.66 9.22 12.59
N SER A 154 -11.60 8.55 12.17
CA SER A 154 -11.46 7.10 12.35
C SER A 154 -10.13 6.76 13.01
N GLN A 155 -10.16 5.84 13.96
CA GLN A 155 -8.93 5.29 14.53
C GLN A 155 -8.35 4.24 13.60
N VAL A 156 -7.08 4.36 13.22
CA VAL A 156 -6.40 3.35 12.39
C VAL A 156 -5.80 2.26 13.28
N TYR A 157 -6.16 1.01 13.01
CA TYR A 157 -5.58 -0.17 13.64
C TYR A 157 -4.81 -0.99 12.61
N VAL A 158 -3.52 -1.20 12.88
CA VAL A 158 -2.62 -1.95 11.99
C VAL A 158 -2.60 -3.41 12.40
N LEU A 159 -3.12 -4.28 11.53
CA LEU A 159 -3.09 -5.73 11.70
C LEU A 159 -1.82 -6.29 11.06
N LYS A 160 -1.25 -7.31 11.70
CA LYS A 160 -0.05 -7.99 11.23
C LYS A 160 -0.39 -9.36 10.64
N SER A 161 0.46 -9.85 9.74
CA SER A 161 0.43 -11.25 9.32
C SER A 161 0.54 -12.16 10.53
N PHE A 162 -0.03 -13.35 10.43
CA PHE A 162 0.15 -14.39 11.45
C PHE A 162 1.60 -14.89 11.45
N ASP A 163 2.16 -15.10 12.63
CA ASP A 163 3.41 -15.84 12.74
C ASP A 163 3.18 -17.36 12.65
N GLU A 164 4.26 -18.14 12.58
CA GLU A 164 4.19 -19.60 12.46
C GLU A 164 3.47 -20.25 13.65
N ALA A 165 3.68 -19.72 14.86
CA ALA A 165 3.03 -20.26 16.07
C ALA A 165 1.52 -19.96 16.06
N GLU A 166 1.10 -18.81 15.58
CA GLU A 166 -0.30 -18.43 15.43
C GLU A 166 -0.99 -19.24 14.34
N LEU A 167 -0.32 -19.48 13.19
CA LEU A 167 -0.84 -20.37 12.14
C LEU A 167 -0.94 -21.80 12.64
N ARG A 168 0.02 -22.30 13.43
CA ARG A 168 -0.06 -23.64 14.05
C ARG A 168 -1.26 -23.75 14.98
N GLN A 169 -1.54 -22.74 15.80
CA GLN A 169 -2.75 -22.69 16.62
C GLN A 169 -4.03 -22.77 15.77
N LEU A 170 -4.04 -22.15 14.59
CA LEU A 170 -5.17 -22.20 13.67
C LEU A 170 -5.35 -23.61 13.09
N VAL A 171 -4.26 -24.31 12.74
CA VAL A 171 -4.29 -25.73 12.34
C VAL A 171 -4.84 -26.59 13.46
N ASP A 172 -4.34 -26.43 14.70
CA ASP A 172 -4.79 -27.22 15.85
C ASP A 172 -6.29 -27.00 16.12
N LYS A 173 -6.76 -25.76 16.02
CA LYS A 173 -8.19 -25.44 16.14
C LYS A 173 -9.02 -26.12 15.03
N ALA A 174 -8.50 -26.16 13.79
CA ALA A 174 -9.16 -26.84 12.67
C ALA A 174 -9.23 -28.37 12.90
N ARG A 175 -8.13 -28.96 13.34
CA ARG A 175 -8.04 -30.41 13.68
C ARG A 175 -9.00 -30.77 14.80
N ALA A 176 -9.04 -29.97 15.85
CA ALA A 176 -9.89 -30.27 17.01
C ALA A 176 -11.39 -30.14 16.73
N LYS A 177 -11.80 -29.24 15.84
CA LYS A 177 -13.23 -28.93 15.61
C LYS A 177 -13.83 -29.57 14.35
N VAL A 178 -13.06 -29.69 13.27
CA VAL A 178 -13.61 -30.05 11.94
C VAL A 178 -12.85 -31.21 11.30
N LEU A 179 -11.52 -31.23 11.41
CA LEU A 179 -10.66 -32.20 10.73
C LEU A 179 -10.23 -33.35 11.66
N THR A 180 -11.09 -33.75 12.57
CA THR A 180 -10.80 -34.73 13.63
C THR A 180 -10.43 -36.15 13.12
N HIS A 181 -10.81 -36.45 11.88
CA HIS A 181 -10.52 -37.73 11.21
C HIS A 181 -9.16 -37.77 10.51
N LEU A 182 -8.48 -36.63 10.40
CA LEU A 182 -7.18 -36.51 9.71
C LEU A 182 -6.03 -36.49 10.72
N VAL A 183 -4.95 -37.19 10.39
CA VAL A 183 -3.70 -37.23 11.15
C VAL A 183 -2.63 -36.54 10.30
N PHE A 184 -2.14 -35.41 10.76
CA PHE A 184 -1.11 -34.64 10.09
C PHE A 184 0.25 -34.91 10.74
N ASP A 185 1.25 -35.21 9.93
CA ASP A 185 2.64 -35.19 10.37
C ASP A 185 3.06 -33.73 10.65
N ASP A 186 3.97 -33.50 11.60
CA ASP A 186 4.44 -32.16 11.91
C ASP A 186 5.08 -31.47 10.69
N ALA A 187 5.86 -32.19 9.90
CA ALA A 187 6.43 -31.68 8.65
C ALA A 187 5.37 -31.31 7.60
N ALA A 188 4.21 -32.00 7.60
CA ALA A 188 3.08 -31.65 6.75
C ALA A 188 2.43 -30.32 7.21
N ILE A 189 2.31 -30.14 8.53
CA ILE A 189 1.82 -28.89 9.11
C ILE A 189 2.76 -27.73 8.73
N ASP A 190 4.08 -27.90 8.90
CA ASP A 190 5.08 -26.89 8.53
C ASP A 190 5.01 -26.55 7.04
N THR A 191 4.78 -27.55 6.17
CA THR A 191 4.58 -27.35 4.75
C THR A 191 3.36 -26.47 4.46
N LEU A 192 2.21 -26.74 5.10
CA LEU A 192 0.99 -25.94 4.95
C LEU A 192 1.16 -24.51 5.46
N ILE A 193 1.84 -24.35 6.60
CA ILE A 193 2.16 -23.05 7.19
C ILE A 193 3.06 -22.25 6.25
N GLY A 194 4.09 -22.87 5.69
CA GLY A 194 4.96 -22.27 4.70
C GLY A 194 4.22 -21.83 3.44
N TYR A 195 3.23 -22.60 2.99
CA TYR A 195 2.39 -22.21 1.85
C TYR A 195 1.36 -21.12 2.19
N ALA A 196 0.92 -21.04 3.43
CA ALA A 196 -0.04 -20.04 3.90
C ALA A 196 0.60 -18.65 4.05
N ASP A 197 1.87 -18.61 4.46
CA ASP A 197 2.72 -17.42 4.50
C ASP A 197 2.05 -16.23 5.21
N GLY A 198 1.65 -16.43 6.45
CA GLY A 198 1.01 -15.42 7.28
C GLY A 198 -0.47 -15.14 7.01
N ASP A 199 -1.07 -15.76 5.97
CA ASP A 199 -2.49 -15.61 5.62
C ASP A 199 -3.34 -16.76 6.19
N GLY A 200 -4.11 -16.48 7.25
CA GLY A 200 -4.97 -17.48 7.90
C GLY A 200 -6.11 -17.99 6.99
N ARG A 201 -6.65 -17.16 6.07
CA ARG A 201 -7.68 -17.60 5.12
C ARG A 201 -7.09 -18.60 4.13
N ARG A 202 -5.89 -18.32 3.63
CA ARG A 202 -5.16 -19.22 2.73
C ARG A 202 -4.85 -20.54 3.42
N LEU A 203 -4.40 -20.52 4.68
CA LEU A 203 -4.18 -21.75 5.46
C LEU A 203 -5.44 -22.60 5.55
N LEU A 204 -6.57 -21.99 5.90
CA LEU A 204 -7.84 -22.70 6.02
C LEU A 204 -8.32 -23.27 4.70
N ASN A 205 -8.12 -22.55 3.59
CA ASN A 205 -8.42 -23.06 2.25
C ASN A 205 -7.50 -24.23 1.87
N LEU A 206 -6.21 -24.19 2.21
CA LEU A 206 -5.28 -25.30 1.99
C LEU A 206 -5.67 -26.54 2.80
N LEU A 207 -6.06 -26.35 4.06
CA LEU A 207 -6.56 -27.45 4.92
C LEU A 207 -7.85 -28.05 4.36
N GLU A 208 -8.77 -27.25 3.85
CA GLU A 208 -10.02 -27.72 3.23
C GLU A 208 -9.75 -28.51 1.95
N GLN A 209 -8.85 -28.04 1.09
CA GLN A 209 -8.41 -28.75 -0.12
C GLN A 209 -7.72 -30.06 0.23
N THR A 210 -6.83 -30.05 1.23
CA THR A 210 -6.15 -31.26 1.74
C THR A 210 -7.16 -32.27 2.25
N SER A 211 -8.15 -31.84 3.03
CA SER A 211 -9.22 -32.71 3.53
C SER A 211 -10.05 -33.32 2.39
N THR A 212 -10.37 -32.54 1.38
CA THR A 212 -11.11 -33.01 0.20
C THR A 212 -10.32 -34.06 -0.58
N ALA A 213 -9.02 -33.81 -0.78
CA ALA A 213 -8.12 -34.76 -1.45
C ALA A 213 -7.95 -36.05 -0.64
N ALA A 214 -7.80 -35.95 0.68
CA ALA A 214 -7.67 -37.11 1.57
C ALA A 214 -8.91 -38.00 1.53
N ASN A 215 -10.10 -37.40 1.55
CA ASN A 215 -11.36 -38.13 1.42
C ASN A 215 -11.47 -38.85 0.06
N ALA A 216 -11.07 -38.20 -1.03
CA ALA A 216 -11.04 -38.80 -2.37
C ALA A 216 -10.02 -39.96 -2.46
N ALA A 217 -8.85 -39.82 -1.85
CA ALA A 217 -7.82 -40.85 -1.77
C ALA A 217 -8.10 -41.94 -0.71
N LYS A 218 -9.16 -41.79 0.09
CA LYS A 218 -9.51 -42.67 1.20
C LYS A 218 -8.36 -42.87 2.19
N THR A 219 -7.61 -41.82 2.47
CA THR A 219 -6.53 -41.79 3.46
C THR A 219 -6.85 -40.82 4.58
N ASN A 220 -6.38 -41.14 5.78
CA ASN A 220 -6.42 -40.21 6.93
C ASN A 220 -5.03 -39.69 7.32
N GLN A 221 -3.97 -40.22 6.70
CA GLN A 221 -2.59 -39.77 6.93
C GLN A 221 -2.20 -38.68 5.95
N ILE A 222 -1.73 -37.54 6.48
CA ILE A 222 -1.33 -36.37 5.71
C ILE A 222 0.17 -36.14 5.89
N THR A 223 0.93 -36.50 4.86
CA THR A 223 2.39 -36.31 4.80
C THR A 223 2.72 -35.10 3.91
N PRO A 224 3.95 -34.57 3.95
CA PRO A 224 4.40 -33.52 3.03
C PRO A 224 4.24 -33.91 1.54
N GLU A 225 4.54 -35.15 1.20
CA GLU A 225 4.43 -35.69 -0.16
C GLU A 225 2.96 -35.72 -0.60
N PHE A 226 2.04 -36.10 0.31
CA PHE A 226 0.61 -36.07 0.04
C PHE A 226 0.16 -34.64 -0.30
N ILE A 227 0.59 -33.65 0.49
CA ILE A 227 0.26 -32.23 0.26
C ILE A 227 0.78 -31.76 -1.10
N GLN A 228 2.05 -32.06 -1.44
CA GLN A 228 2.65 -31.69 -2.72
C GLN A 228 1.88 -32.30 -3.90
N ASN A 229 1.45 -33.53 -3.81
CA ASN A 229 0.72 -34.24 -4.86
C ASN A 229 -0.76 -33.79 -4.95
N ALA A 230 -1.40 -33.59 -3.82
CA ALA A 230 -2.84 -33.29 -3.76
C ALA A 230 -3.18 -31.84 -4.11
N LEU A 231 -2.31 -30.94 -3.70
CA LEU A 231 -2.57 -29.53 -3.90
C LEU A 231 -1.90 -29.08 -5.18
N THR A 232 -1.95 -29.49 -6.33
CA THR A 232 -1.39 -28.97 -7.60
C THR A 232 -0.77 -27.56 -7.44
N LEU A 233 0.02 -27.41 -6.40
CA LEU A 233 0.63 -26.18 -6.00
C LEU A 233 1.85 -26.03 -6.91
N ASN A 234 1.78 -25.08 -7.84
CA ASN A 234 2.99 -24.42 -8.24
C ASN A 234 3.67 -23.96 -6.95
N ALA A 235 4.66 -24.74 -6.50
CA ALA A 235 5.38 -24.58 -5.22
C ALA A 235 6.10 -23.22 -5.07
N ARG A 236 5.82 -22.27 -5.94
CA ARG A 236 6.45 -20.97 -6.10
C ARG A 236 5.44 -19.83 -6.09
N ARG A 237 4.27 -19.99 -5.43
CA ARG A 237 3.38 -18.84 -5.27
C ARG A 237 3.92 -17.91 -4.20
N PHE A 238 4.24 -16.75 -4.64
CA PHE A 238 4.70 -15.62 -3.87
C PHE A 238 3.65 -15.14 -2.87
N ASP A 239 4.12 -14.82 -1.65
CA ASP A 239 3.36 -13.99 -0.74
C ASP A 239 3.26 -12.56 -1.30
N LYS A 240 2.03 -12.16 -1.65
CA LYS A 240 1.75 -10.78 -2.05
C LYS A 240 1.68 -9.91 -0.78
N GLY A 241 2.83 -9.48 -0.27
CA GLY A 241 2.90 -8.49 0.79
C GLY A 241 3.52 -8.92 2.11
N GLY A 242 4.11 -10.13 2.23
CA GLY A 242 4.88 -10.55 3.41
C GLY A 242 6.34 -10.07 3.41
N ASP A 243 7.03 -10.30 4.52
CA ASP A 243 8.43 -9.87 4.72
C ASP A 243 9.35 -10.35 3.58
N ASN A 244 9.14 -11.57 3.08
CA ASN A 244 9.90 -12.14 1.98
C ASN A 244 9.71 -11.40 0.65
N PHE A 245 8.50 -10.88 0.38
CA PHE A 245 8.24 -10.02 -0.77
C PHE A 245 8.97 -8.68 -0.66
N TYR A 246 8.93 -8.06 0.53
CA TYR A 246 9.65 -6.80 0.78
C TYR A 246 11.16 -6.99 0.73
N ASP A 247 11.68 -8.13 1.18
CA ASP A 247 13.09 -8.48 1.10
C ASP A 247 13.55 -8.62 -0.35
N GLN A 248 12.76 -9.28 -1.20
CA GLN A 248 13.12 -9.47 -2.61
C GLN A 248 12.99 -8.17 -3.42
N ILE A 249 11.97 -7.34 -3.19
CA ILE A 249 11.90 -6.02 -3.84
C ILE A 249 13.03 -5.11 -3.37
N SER A 250 13.44 -5.23 -2.09
CA SER A 250 14.60 -4.53 -1.54
C SER A 250 15.91 -5.03 -2.18
N ALA A 251 16.04 -6.34 -2.39
CA ALA A 251 17.20 -6.94 -3.05
C ALA A 251 17.27 -6.51 -4.53
N LEU A 252 16.15 -6.50 -5.25
CA LEU A 252 16.06 -5.94 -6.61
C LEU A 252 16.55 -4.50 -6.65
N HIS A 253 16.00 -3.64 -5.78
CA HIS A 253 16.36 -2.23 -5.73
C HIS A 253 17.85 -2.02 -5.39
N LYS A 254 18.37 -2.75 -4.40
CA LYS A 254 19.79 -2.70 -4.01
C LYS A 254 20.72 -3.22 -5.12
N SER A 255 20.29 -4.21 -5.90
CA SER A 255 21.06 -4.72 -7.03
C SER A 255 21.14 -3.70 -8.16
N VAL A 256 20.05 -3.00 -8.47
CA VAL A 256 20.04 -1.87 -9.41
C VAL A 256 20.96 -0.75 -8.91
N ARG A 257 20.82 -0.34 -7.65
CA ARG A 257 21.65 0.69 -7.01
C ARG A 257 23.15 0.30 -7.00
N GLY A 258 23.43 -0.97 -6.73
CA GLY A 258 24.78 -1.55 -6.70
C GLY A 258 25.37 -1.84 -8.08
N SER A 259 24.68 -1.51 -9.16
CA SER A 259 25.14 -1.73 -10.54
C SER A 259 25.43 -3.19 -10.89
N ASN A 260 24.61 -4.11 -10.39
CA ASN A 260 24.69 -5.53 -10.73
C ASN A 260 23.47 -5.94 -11.59
N PRO A 261 23.59 -5.98 -12.92
CA PRO A 261 22.47 -6.29 -13.81
C PRO A 261 21.98 -7.73 -13.68
N ASP A 262 22.86 -8.69 -13.44
CA ASP A 262 22.48 -10.12 -13.33
C ASP A 262 21.70 -10.36 -12.04
N ALA A 263 22.15 -9.80 -10.90
CA ALA A 263 21.41 -9.89 -9.66
C ALA A 263 20.06 -9.17 -9.73
N ALA A 264 20.01 -8.01 -10.38
CA ALA A 264 18.77 -7.26 -10.58
C ALA A 264 17.78 -8.04 -11.45
N LEU A 265 18.24 -8.63 -12.56
CA LEU A 265 17.43 -9.49 -13.41
C LEU A 265 16.96 -10.76 -12.68
N TYR A 266 17.85 -11.40 -11.90
CA TYR A 266 17.50 -12.56 -11.10
C TYR A 266 16.34 -12.27 -10.14
N TRP A 267 16.43 -11.19 -9.37
CA TRP A 267 15.39 -10.83 -8.41
C TRP A 267 14.08 -10.46 -9.09
N LEU A 268 14.11 -9.76 -10.24
CA LEU A 268 12.92 -9.49 -11.03
C LEU A 268 12.26 -10.78 -11.50
N CYS A 269 13.02 -11.68 -12.15
CA CYS A 269 12.51 -12.96 -12.66
C CYS A 269 12.01 -13.85 -11.52
N ARG A 270 12.70 -13.85 -10.39
CA ARG A 270 12.28 -14.60 -9.19
C ARG A 270 10.93 -14.13 -8.66
N MET A 271 10.69 -12.81 -8.67
CA MET A 271 9.43 -12.22 -8.25
C MET A 271 8.32 -12.49 -9.28
N LEU A 272 8.59 -12.39 -10.58
CA LEU A 272 7.63 -12.70 -11.64
C LEU A 272 7.23 -14.19 -11.64
N ASP A 273 8.20 -15.12 -11.57
CA ASP A 273 7.97 -16.57 -11.48
C ASP A 273 7.15 -16.92 -10.21
N GLY A 274 7.39 -16.19 -9.12
CA GLY A 274 6.63 -16.29 -7.89
C GLY A 274 5.19 -15.75 -7.97
N GLY A 275 4.80 -15.07 -9.05
CA GLY A 275 3.46 -14.49 -9.24
C GLY A 275 3.27 -13.13 -8.56
N ALA A 276 4.37 -12.40 -8.31
CA ALA A 276 4.30 -11.01 -7.90
C ALA A 276 3.51 -10.17 -8.91
N ASP A 277 2.77 -9.16 -8.44
CA ASP A 277 2.06 -8.25 -9.32
C ASP A 277 3.05 -7.45 -10.18
N ALA A 278 3.12 -7.77 -11.47
CA ALA A 278 4.04 -7.10 -12.38
C ALA A 278 3.74 -5.60 -12.53
N LYS A 279 2.49 -5.15 -12.30
CA LYS A 279 2.16 -3.72 -12.22
C LYS A 279 2.79 -3.06 -10.99
N TYR A 280 2.86 -3.76 -9.88
CA TYR A 280 3.60 -3.28 -8.72
C TYR A 280 5.10 -3.20 -9.02
N LEU A 281 5.66 -4.23 -9.65
CA LEU A 281 7.08 -4.25 -10.04
C LEU A 281 7.40 -3.12 -11.01
N SER A 282 6.56 -2.85 -12.01
CA SER A 282 6.74 -1.74 -12.95
C SER A 282 6.79 -0.38 -12.25
N ARG A 283 5.90 -0.13 -11.28
CA ARG A 283 5.92 1.07 -10.43
C ARG A 283 7.22 1.20 -9.63
N ARG A 284 7.73 0.09 -9.11
CA ARG A 284 9.01 0.08 -8.38
C ARG A 284 10.20 0.36 -9.30
N ILE A 285 10.19 -0.15 -10.52
CA ILE A 285 11.22 0.11 -11.54
C ILE A 285 11.24 1.61 -11.91
N VAL A 286 10.07 2.20 -12.14
CA VAL A 286 9.96 3.66 -12.36
C VAL A 286 10.51 4.43 -11.15
N ARG A 287 10.19 4.02 -9.93
CA ARG A 287 10.72 4.65 -8.72
C ARG A 287 12.25 4.59 -8.66
N MET A 288 12.87 3.44 -9.00
CA MET A 288 14.34 3.30 -9.02
C MET A 288 14.99 4.26 -10.01
N ALA A 289 14.37 4.49 -11.18
CA ALA A 289 14.86 5.43 -12.18
C ALA A 289 14.90 6.87 -11.63
N TRP A 290 13.89 7.30 -10.87
CA TRP A 290 13.85 8.63 -10.26
C TRP A 290 14.77 8.77 -9.04
N GLU A 291 14.88 7.72 -8.23
CA GLU A 291 15.59 7.76 -6.95
C GLU A 291 17.11 7.57 -7.10
N ASP A 292 17.53 6.57 -7.91
CA ASP A 292 18.92 6.15 -7.97
C ASP A 292 19.68 6.59 -9.22
N ILE A 293 18.97 6.90 -10.31
CA ILE A 293 19.57 7.35 -11.57
C ILE A 293 19.39 8.85 -11.72
N GLY A 294 18.17 9.34 -11.55
CA GLY A 294 17.85 10.76 -11.58
C GLY A 294 18.40 11.49 -12.81
N LEU A 295 19.01 12.63 -12.57
CA LEU A 295 19.56 13.49 -13.64
C LEU A 295 20.93 13.01 -14.17
N ALA A 296 21.53 11.98 -13.60
CA ALA A 296 22.76 11.43 -14.18
C ALA A 296 22.51 10.79 -15.55
N ASP A 297 21.34 10.15 -15.73
CA ASP A 297 20.87 9.66 -17.04
C ASP A 297 19.34 9.77 -17.16
N PRO A 298 18.79 10.90 -17.63
CA PRO A 298 17.34 11.10 -17.77
C PRO A 298 16.62 10.10 -18.67
N ARG A 299 17.34 9.40 -19.59
CA ARG A 299 16.76 8.37 -20.45
C ARG A 299 16.28 7.16 -19.63
N ALA A 300 16.86 6.92 -18.46
CA ALA A 300 16.46 5.87 -17.56
C ALA A 300 14.99 6.01 -17.12
N ILE A 301 14.56 7.26 -16.87
CA ILE A 301 13.19 7.58 -16.47
C ILE A 301 12.22 7.31 -17.63
N GLN A 302 12.59 7.72 -18.85
CA GLN A 302 11.79 7.46 -20.05
C GLN A 302 11.66 5.96 -20.30
N LEU A 303 12.78 5.24 -20.30
CA LEU A 303 12.78 3.78 -20.53
C LEU A 303 11.94 3.02 -19.49
N ALA A 304 12.02 3.40 -18.23
CA ALA A 304 11.23 2.79 -17.18
C ALA A 304 9.72 3.02 -17.38
N ASN A 305 9.30 4.22 -17.77
CA ASN A 305 7.91 4.53 -18.09
C ASN A 305 7.43 3.79 -19.35
N ASP A 306 8.26 3.75 -20.41
CA ASP A 306 7.93 3.02 -21.64
C ASP A 306 7.80 1.52 -21.37
N ALA A 307 8.65 0.94 -20.54
CA ALA A 307 8.56 -0.47 -20.13
C ALA A 307 7.27 -0.74 -19.35
N ALA A 308 6.90 0.15 -18.40
CA ALA A 308 5.65 0.04 -17.66
C ALA A 308 4.43 0.10 -18.60
N ALA A 309 4.40 1.08 -19.53
CA ALA A 309 3.33 1.22 -20.52
C ALA A 309 3.28 0.02 -21.50
N THR A 310 4.42 -0.54 -21.89
CA THR A 310 4.51 -1.73 -22.73
C THR A 310 3.92 -2.94 -22.00
N PHE A 311 4.29 -3.12 -20.72
CA PHE A 311 3.70 -4.17 -19.90
C PHE A 311 2.17 -4.04 -19.78
N GLU A 312 1.66 -2.82 -19.58
CA GLU A 312 0.19 -2.59 -19.51
C GLU A 312 -0.54 -2.96 -20.80
N ARG A 313 0.10 -2.82 -21.96
CA ARG A 313 -0.48 -3.13 -23.27
C ARG A 313 -0.42 -4.62 -23.62
N LEU A 314 0.72 -5.26 -23.32
CA LEU A 314 0.99 -6.64 -23.74
C LEU A 314 0.62 -7.66 -22.68
N GLY A 315 0.74 -7.29 -21.38
CA GLY A 315 0.60 -8.23 -20.28
C GLY A 315 1.76 -9.22 -20.18
N SER A 316 1.61 -10.22 -19.31
CA SER A 316 2.56 -11.32 -19.14
C SER A 316 2.17 -12.47 -20.08
N PRO A 317 3.12 -13.18 -20.73
CA PRO A 317 4.58 -13.07 -20.56
C PRO A 317 5.28 -12.04 -21.47
N GLU A 318 4.63 -11.54 -22.54
CA GLU A 318 5.31 -10.68 -23.53
C GLU A 318 5.82 -9.38 -22.95
N GLY A 319 5.03 -8.75 -22.07
CA GLY A 319 5.39 -7.49 -21.41
C GLY A 319 6.51 -7.60 -20.38
N ASP A 320 6.75 -8.80 -19.84
CA ASP A 320 7.77 -9.06 -18.82
C ASP A 320 9.18 -8.75 -19.35
N LEU A 321 9.41 -8.97 -20.65
CA LEU A 321 10.68 -8.67 -21.32
C LEU A 321 11.03 -7.18 -21.25
N ALA A 322 10.03 -6.30 -21.41
CA ALA A 322 10.25 -4.85 -21.31
C ALA A 322 10.72 -4.44 -19.91
N LEU A 323 10.12 -5.02 -18.85
CA LEU A 323 10.54 -4.82 -17.47
C LEU A 323 11.95 -5.33 -17.24
N GLY A 324 12.32 -6.50 -17.80
CA GLY A 324 13.65 -7.07 -17.73
C GLY A 324 14.71 -6.16 -18.36
N GLN A 325 14.45 -5.64 -19.56
CA GLN A 325 15.35 -4.70 -20.23
C GLN A 325 15.51 -3.39 -19.45
N ALA A 326 14.42 -2.85 -18.91
CA ALA A 326 14.49 -1.66 -18.07
C ALA A 326 15.37 -1.88 -16.84
N VAL A 327 15.22 -3.00 -16.12
CA VAL A 327 16.03 -3.32 -14.94
C VAL A 327 17.51 -3.45 -15.28
N ILE A 328 17.86 -4.11 -16.38
CA ILE A 328 19.25 -4.20 -16.87
C ILE A 328 19.81 -2.81 -17.15
N TYR A 329 19.06 -1.97 -17.89
CA TYR A 329 19.49 -0.60 -18.19
C TYR A 329 19.71 0.22 -16.92
N LEU A 330 18.74 0.20 -16.01
CA LEU A 330 18.85 0.91 -14.73
C LEU A 330 20.06 0.43 -13.91
N ALA A 331 20.38 -0.85 -13.95
CA ALA A 331 21.54 -1.39 -13.24
C ALA A 331 22.86 -0.86 -13.80
N ILE A 332 23.00 -0.63 -15.12
CA ILE A 332 24.24 -0.14 -15.74
C ILE A 332 24.30 1.40 -15.89
N ALA A 333 23.17 2.10 -15.78
CA ALA A 333 23.12 3.56 -15.92
C ALA A 333 23.95 4.26 -14.83
N ALA A 334 24.44 5.46 -15.15
CA ALA A 334 25.10 6.32 -14.17
C ALA A 334 24.15 6.64 -12.99
N LYS A 335 24.66 6.55 -11.76
CA LYS A 335 23.85 6.69 -10.54
C LYS A 335 23.95 8.10 -9.97
N SER A 336 22.78 8.69 -9.64
CA SER A 336 22.69 9.90 -8.83
C SER A 336 21.37 9.92 -8.04
N ASN A 337 21.48 10.18 -6.76
CA ASN A 337 20.35 10.49 -5.90
C ASN A 337 20.30 11.96 -5.49
N ALA A 338 21.05 12.84 -6.18
CA ALA A 338 21.16 14.25 -5.85
C ALA A 338 19.79 14.96 -5.89
N GLY A 339 18.99 14.69 -6.92
CA GLY A 339 17.63 15.23 -7.03
C GLY A 339 16.69 14.72 -5.92
N TYR A 340 16.77 13.44 -5.61
CA TYR A 340 15.99 12.83 -4.52
C TYR A 340 16.32 13.44 -3.15
N ASN A 341 17.61 13.60 -2.85
CA ASN A 341 18.05 14.21 -1.60
C ASN A 341 17.65 15.68 -1.53
N ALA A 342 17.84 16.45 -2.62
CA ALA A 342 17.43 17.85 -2.71
C ALA A 342 15.94 18.03 -2.43
N PHE A 343 15.09 17.22 -3.04
CA PHE A 343 13.65 17.24 -2.80
C PHE A 343 13.28 16.94 -1.34
N ASN A 344 13.89 15.91 -0.75
CA ASN A 344 13.62 15.54 0.63
C ASN A 344 14.10 16.59 1.63
N GLU A 345 15.28 17.19 1.40
CA GLU A 345 15.81 18.29 2.23
C GLU A 345 14.89 19.52 2.14
N ALA A 346 14.47 19.90 0.93
CA ALA A 346 13.55 21.02 0.71
C ALA A 346 12.20 20.77 1.40
N MET A 347 11.61 19.58 1.23
CA MET A 347 10.35 19.22 1.89
C MET A 347 10.46 19.18 3.42
N ALA A 348 11.59 18.71 3.95
CA ALA A 348 11.84 18.70 5.39
C ALA A 348 12.00 20.12 5.95
N PHE A 349 12.62 21.02 5.19
CA PHE A 349 12.73 22.42 5.52
C PHE A 349 11.36 23.09 5.53
N VAL A 350 10.59 23.00 4.45
CA VAL A 350 9.27 23.65 4.31
C VAL A 350 8.29 23.20 5.38
N LYS A 351 8.32 21.93 5.80
CA LYS A 351 7.47 21.40 6.89
C LYS A 351 7.72 22.07 8.25
N LYS A 352 8.90 22.64 8.45
CA LYS A 352 9.32 23.29 9.70
C LYS A 352 9.36 24.81 9.61
N ASP A 353 9.30 25.33 8.38
CA ASP A 353 9.40 26.77 8.10
C ASP A 353 8.03 27.46 8.24
N LYS A 354 8.07 28.79 8.49
CA LYS A 354 6.88 29.65 8.45
C LYS A 354 6.46 29.90 7.00
N SER A 355 5.22 30.32 6.79
CA SER A 355 4.80 30.86 5.48
C SER A 355 5.60 32.13 5.19
N ARG A 356 6.24 32.16 4.00
CA ARG A 356 7.01 33.30 3.53
C ARG A 356 6.29 33.96 2.36
N GLU A 357 6.43 35.27 2.22
CA GLU A 357 5.88 35.98 1.08
C GLU A 357 6.73 35.77 -0.17
N VAL A 358 6.07 35.75 -1.33
CA VAL A 358 6.77 35.77 -2.62
C VAL A 358 7.34 37.15 -2.83
N PRO A 359 8.63 37.31 -3.22
CA PRO A 359 9.23 38.60 -3.53
C PRO A 359 8.40 39.42 -4.53
N VAL A 360 8.31 40.71 -4.34
CA VAL A 360 7.40 41.59 -5.09
C VAL A 360 7.67 41.55 -6.60
N HIS A 361 8.93 41.50 -7.01
CA HIS A 361 9.34 41.42 -8.42
C HIS A 361 8.93 40.12 -9.11
N LEU A 362 8.72 39.02 -8.36
CA LEU A 362 8.27 37.73 -8.89
C LEU A 362 6.74 37.62 -8.97
N ARG A 363 5.98 38.57 -8.40
CA ARG A 363 4.53 38.55 -8.41
C ARG A 363 3.97 39.03 -9.75
N ASN A 364 3.00 38.32 -10.30
CA ASN A 364 2.30 38.79 -11.50
C ASN A 364 1.43 40.01 -11.21
N ALA A 365 1.38 40.98 -12.14
CA ALA A 365 0.63 42.23 -12.04
C ALA A 365 -0.44 42.35 -13.16
N PRO A 366 -1.49 41.45 -13.21
CA PRO A 366 -2.51 41.49 -14.26
C PRO A 366 -3.47 42.68 -14.15
N THR A 367 -3.59 43.32 -12.99
CA THR A 367 -4.48 44.45 -12.75
C THR A 367 -3.69 45.76 -12.53
N ARG A 368 -4.39 46.90 -12.78
CA ARG A 368 -3.81 48.24 -12.54
C ARG A 368 -3.38 48.42 -11.07
N LEU A 369 -4.22 47.99 -10.12
CA LEU A 369 -3.94 48.03 -8.69
C LEU A 369 -2.66 47.26 -8.33
N MET A 370 -2.47 46.06 -8.89
CA MET A 370 -1.26 45.27 -8.65
C MET A 370 0.01 45.94 -9.17
N LYS A 371 -0.10 46.62 -10.33
CA LYS A 371 1.02 47.43 -10.85
C LYS A 371 1.33 48.65 -9.95
N GLU A 372 0.28 49.31 -9.43
CA GLU A 372 0.44 50.43 -8.49
C GLU A 372 1.05 49.97 -7.15
N LEU A 373 0.83 48.68 -6.75
CA LEU A 373 1.47 48.06 -5.61
C LEU A 373 2.90 47.54 -5.88
N GLY A 374 3.44 47.79 -7.08
CA GLY A 374 4.81 47.44 -7.45
C GLY A 374 5.00 45.95 -7.84
N TYR A 375 3.94 45.18 -8.04
CA TYR A 375 4.07 43.78 -8.45
C TYR A 375 4.72 43.68 -9.84
N GLY A 376 5.74 42.80 -9.94
CA GLY A 376 6.52 42.60 -11.16
C GLY A 376 7.46 43.76 -11.50
N HIS A 377 7.57 44.79 -10.62
CA HIS A 377 8.53 45.89 -10.83
C HIS A 377 9.96 45.34 -10.73
N GLU A 378 10.82 45.80 -11.68
CA GLU A 378 12.22 45.36 -11.79
C GLU A 378 12.43 43.88 -12.13
N TYR A 379 11.37 43.12 -12.49
CA TYR A 379 11.56 41.77 -12.97
C TYR A 379 12.34 41.75 -14.28
N ARG A 380 13.48 41.08 -14.27
CA ARG A 380 14.35 40.90 -15.43
C ARG A 380 13.98 39.60 -16.16
N TYR A 381 13.51 39.74 -17.42
CA TYR A 381 13.15 38.58 -18.22
C TYR A 381 14.40 37.87 -18.74
N ALA A 382 14.73 36.72 -18.20
CA ALA A 382 16.00 36.03 -18.44
C ALA A 382 16.30 35.77 -19.93
N HIS A 383 15.28 35.62 -20.80
CA HIS A 383 15.51 35.44 -22.25
C HIS A 383 16.04 36.67 -22.95
N ASP A 384 15.87 37.86 -22.40
CA ASP A 384 16.40 39.12 -22.94
C ASP A 384 17.81 39.43 -22.44
N GLU A 385 18.28 38.64 -21.45
CA GLU A 385 19.59 38.84 -20.83
C GLU A 385 20.69 38.00 -21.54
N PRO A 386 21.95 38.42 -21.44
CA PRO A 386 23.09 37.65 -21.93
C PRO A 386 23.07 36.20 -21.36
N HIS A 387 23.33 35.22 -22.20
CA HIS A 387 23.28 33.81 -21.86
C HIS A 387 21.90 33.31 -21.43
N ALA A 388 20.81 34.07 -21.68
CA ALA A 388 19.47 33.83 -21.18
C ALA A 388 19.46 33.61 -19.65
N TYR A 389 20.21 34.44 -18.93
CA TYR A 389 20.39 34.36 -17.49
C TYR A 389 20.47 35.76 -16.86
N ALA A 390 19.58 36.10 -15.97
CA ALA A 390 19.55 37.34 -15.22
C ALA A 390 20.54 37.26 -14.04
N ALA A 391 21.81 37.52 -14.30
CA ALA A 391 22.87 37.44 -13.30
C ALA A 391 22.61 38.38 -12.11
N GLY A 392 22.81 37.90 -10.90
CA GLY A 392 22.58 38.66 -9.68
C GLY A 392 21.10 38.74 -9.25
N GLU A 393 20.15 38.14 -9.98
CA GLU A 393 18.74 38.10 -9.63
C GLU A 393 18.48 37.10 -8.50
N THR A 394 17.53 37.39 -7.60
CA THR A 394 17.14 36.52 -6.50
C THR A 394 15.74 35.98 -6.71
N TYR A 395 15.56 34.69 -6.44
CA TYR A 395 14.28 33.96 -6.62
C TYR A 395 13.73 33.39 -5.35
N LEU A 396 14.45 33.48 -4.23
CA LEU A 396 14.02 33.08 -2.91
C LEU A 396 13.37 34.24 -2.15
N PRO A 397 12.56 33.97 -1.13
CA PRO A 397 12.06 35.01 -0.22
C PRO A 397 13.20 35.85 0.34
N ASP A 398 12.98 37.17 0.51
CA ASP A 398 14.00 38.15 0.90
C ASP A 398 14.72 37.80 2.22
N ASP A 399 14.03 37.09 3.13
CA ASP A 399 14.58 36.67 4.42
C ASP A 399 15.17 35.25 4.38
N MET A 400 15.37 34.66 3.18
CA MET A 400 15.89 33.32 3.00
C MET A 400 17.25 33.34 2.26
N ARG A 401 18.24 32.69 2.85
CA ARG A 401 19.52 32.45 2.21
C ARG A 401 19.46 31.27 1.24
N GLU A 402 20.32 31.27 0.23
CA GLU A 402 20.48 30.18 -0.74
C GLU A 402 20.77 28.85 0.01
N PRO A 403 19.87 27.85 -0.03
CA PRO A 403 19.99 26.67 0.80
C PRO A 403 20.94 25.62 0.21
N GLY A 404 21.22 25.66 -1.07
CA GLY A 404 22.10 24.69 -1.72
C GLY A 404 21.64 23.24 -1.65
N TRP A 405 20.36 22.99 -1.76
CA TRP A 405 19.80 21.62 -1.68
C TRP A 405 20.26 20.74 -2.82
N TYR A 406 20.27 21.25 -4.06
CA TYR A 406 20.69 20.47 -5.21
C TYR A 406 22.21 20.48 -5.34
N ARG A 407 22.82 19.32 -5.10
CA ARG A 407 24.26 19.08 -5.16
C ARG A 407 24.54 17.99 -6.18
N PRO A 408 24.69 18.35 -7.47
CA PRO A 408 24.93 17.36 -8.51
C PRO A 408 26.25 16.61 -8.29
N VAL A 409 26.28 15.36 -8.74
CA VAL A 409 27.47 14.51 -8.63
C VAL A 409 28.20 14.41 -9.97
N PRO A 410 29.54 14.20 -10.00
CA PRO A 410 30.31 14.16 -11.25
C PRO A 410 30.12 12.82 -11.98
N ARG A 411 28.87 12.49 -12.34
CA ARG A 411 28.49 11.26 -13.02
C ARG A 411 27.45 11.55 -14.11
N GLY A 412 27.60 10.91 -15.27
CA GLY A 412 26.69 11.06 -16.39
C GLY A 412 26.45 12.51 -16.81
N LEU A 413 25.20 12.89 -17.04
CA LEU A 413 24.81 14.25 -17.42
C LEU A 413 25.09 15.27 -16.30
N GLU A 414 25.07 14.88 -15.04
CA GLU A 414 25.29 15.82 -13.94
C GLU A 414 26.70 16.42 -13.93
N SER A 415 27.70 15.77 -14.54
CA SER A 415 29.00 16.41 -14.77
C SER A 415 28.86 17.73 -15.55
N LYS A 416 28.05 17.74 -16.62
CA LYS A 416 27.77 18.94 -17.40
C LYS A 416 26.92 19.98 -16.63
N VAL A 417 26.06 19.49 -15.74
CA VAL A 417 25.25 20.35 -14.86
C VAL A 417 26.16 21.07 -13.85
N ILE A 418 27.17 20.40 -13.30
CA ILE A 418 28.17 21.02 -12.42
C ILE A 418 28.88 22.19 -13.16
N ASP A 419 29.37 21.95 -14.38
CA ASP A 419 30.04 22.97 -15.17
C ASP A 419 29.11 24.15 -15.45
N LYS A 420 27.85 23.89 -15.81
CA LYS A 420 26.84 24.93 -16.04
C LYS A 420 26.56 25.76 -14.79
N LEU A 421 26.36 25.12 -13.62
CA LEU A 421 26.12 25.81 -12.36
C LEU A 421 27.33 26.64 -11.93
N ALA A 422 28.55 26.15 -12.13
CA ALA A 422 29.76 26.91 -11.86
C ALA A 422 29.86 28.16 -12.74
N PHE A 423 29.52 28.00 -14.02
CA PHE A 423 29.48 29.15 -14.96
C PHE A 423 28.45 30.21 -14.53
N LEU A 424 27.24 29.82 -14.16
CA LEU A 424 26.18 30.75 -13.71
C LEU A 424 26.58 31.48 -12.44
N ARG A 425 27.16 30.78 -11.44
CA ARG A 425 27.67 31.42 -10.22
C ARG A 425 28.72 32.47 -10.49
N LYS A 426 29.61 32.21 -11.48
CA LYS A 426 30.60 33.21 -11.88
C LYS A 426 29.94 34.45 -12.46
N LEU A 427 28.87 34.32 -13.26
CA LEU A 427 28.11 35.45 -13.76
C LEU A 427 27.49 36.28 -12.63
N ASP A 428 26.96 35.60 -11.59
CA ASP A 428 26.41 36.26 -10.40
C ASP A 428 27.49 37.04 -9.62
N GLU A 429 28.66 36.42 -9.43
CA GLU A 429 29.80 37.07 -8.79
C GLU A 429 30.28 38.30 -9.57
N ASP A 430 30.33 38.22 -10.89
CA ASP A 430 30.75 39.32 -11.76
C ASP A 430 29.71 40.46 -11.76
N ALA A 431 28.41 40.16 -11.71
CA ALA A 431 27.33 41.15 -11.59
C ALA A 431 27.32 41.82 -10.21
N GLY A 432 27.67 41.15 -9.14
CA GLY A 432 27.76 41.74 -7.80
C GLY A 432 29.00 42.59 -7.54
N LYS A 433 29.96 42.64 -8.48
CA LYS A 433 31.18 43.47 -8.43
C LYS A 433 31.05 44.78 -9.21
N SER A 434 30.00 44.94 -10.00
CA SER A 434 29.69 46.16 -10.77
C SER A 434 28.63 46.98 -10.06
#